data_3ea98945a0cd8cb665b2e52f2be4b2db
#
_entry.id   3ea98945a0cd8cb665b2e52f2be4b2db
#
_cell.length_a   1.000
_cell.length_b   1.000
_cell.length_c   1.000
_cell.angle_alpha   90.00
_cell.angle_beta   90.00
_cell.angle_gamma   90.00
#
_symmetry.space_group_name_H-M   'P 1'
#
loop_
_entity.id
_entity.type
_entity.pdbx_description
1 polymer ?
#
loop_
_entity_poly.entity_id
_entity_poly.type
_entity_poly.pdbx_seq_one_letter_code
_entity_poly.pdbx_strand_id
1 'polypeptide(L)'
;VALITALFLFHFSSALVAIITLPLAILFAFIIMSFQGINANIMSLGGIAIAIGAMIDAAIIMIENAHKHPERDRGKLPHWQIIANSSKEVGPSLFYALLVITVSFFPVFALGEQSGRMFKPLAFTKTYAMAGAALLSITLVPVLMGWFIRGKIPHENKNPLNRLLIRIYHPVVDFVLKWRWSVLIIAVLISASSYIPFKKMGSEFMPPLYEGDLLYMPTTLPGISITKAKELLQQTDRIIAEFPEVYRVFGKAGRAQSATDPAPLSMLETTIMLKPEEEWRKLPRDRFYSSWPDFLKTPLVWIWPEESAITVEEDQSHPVLLVP
;
A
#
# COMPACT_ATOMS: atom_id res chain seq x y z
N VAL A 1 13.07 -9.91 2.89
CA VAL A 1 14.14 -9.27 2.12
C VAL A 1 15.44 -10.03 2.26
N ALA A 2 16.07 -10.10 3.44
CA ALA A 2 17.37 -10.74 3.66
C ALA A 2 17.44 -12.16 3.10
N LEU A 3 16.39 -12.96 3.31
CA LEU A 3 16.30 -14.34 2.80
C LEU A 3 16.25 -14.36 1.28
N ILE A 4 15.45 -13.51 0.66
CA ILE A 4 15.36 -13.42 -0.80
C ILE A 4 16.69 -12.97 -1.40
N THR A 5 17.31 -11.92 -0.84
CA THR A 5 18.61 -11.42 -1.31
C THR A 5 19.69 -12.51 -1.21
N ALA A 6 19.74 -13.25 -0.10
CA ALA A 6 20.68 -14.35 0.08
C ALA A 6 20.43 -15.49 -0.92
N LEU A 7 19.16 -15.81 -1.21
CA LEU A 7 18.75 -16.83 -2.16
C LEU A 7 19.17 -16.48 -3.61
N PHE A 8 18.96 -15.22 -4.01
CA PHE A 8 19.30 -14.77 -5.36
C PHE A 8 20.79 -14.59 -5.58
N LEU A 9 21.48 -13.95 -4.64
CA LEU A 9 22.92 -13.74 -4.76
C LEU A 9 23.74 -15.04 -4.59
N PHE A 10 23.16 -16.07 -3.98
CA PHE A 10 23.82 -17.36 -3.69
C PHE A 10 25.19 -17.22 -3.02
N HIS A 11 25.42 -16.06 -2.40
CA HIS A 11 26.65 -15.70 -1.68
C HIS A 11 26.30 -14.92 -0.41
N PHE A 12 26.29 -15.61 0.73
CA PHE A 12 25.81 -15.05 2.00
C PHE A 12 26.59 -13.78 2.43
N SER A 13 27.91 -13.79 2.22
CA SER A 13 28.75 -12.63 2.58
C SER A 13 28.36 -11.36 1.79
N SER A 14 27.99 -11.51 0.51
CA SER A 14 27.52 -10.37 -0.30
C SER A 14 26.13 -9.91 0.13
N ALA A 15 25.26 -10.84 0.52
CA ALA A 15 23.93 -10.48 1.04
C ALA A 15 24.01 -9.66 2.34
N LEU A 16 25.05 -9.88 3.17
CA LEU A 16 25.26 -9.10 4.38
C LEU A 16 25.43 -7.61 4.10
N VAL A 17 25.96 -7.21 2.95
CA VAL A 17 26.08 -5.79 2.57
C VAL A 17 24.70 -5.14 2.53
N ALA A 18 23.73 -5.74 1.82
CA ALA A 18 22.37 -5.23 1.75
C ALA A 18 21.65 -5.32 3.11
N ILE A 19 21.83 -6.44 3.84
CA ILE A 19 21.22 -6.69 5.15
C ILE A 19 21.68 -5.65 6.18
N ILE A 20 22.93 -5.20 6.16
CA ILE A 20 23.46 -4.20 7.07
C ILE A 20 23.07 -2.78 6.64
N THR A 21 23.13 -2.49 5.35
CA THR A 21 22.86 -1.14 4.82
C THR A 21 21.42 -0.70 5.09
N LEU A 22 20.47 -1.62 5.00
CA LEU A 22 19.04 -1.30 5.14
C LEU A 22 18.66 -0.80 6.55
N PRO A 23 18.99 -1.51 7.66
CA PRO A 23 18.75 -0.99 9.00
C PRO A 23 19.45 0.33 9.28
N LEU A 24 20.67 0.52 8.74
CA LEU A 24 21.41 1.77 8.94
C LEU A 24 20.73 2.96 8.25
N ALA A 25 20.18 2.78 7.04
CA ALA A 25 19.42 3.82 6.37
C ALA A 25 18.11 4.17 7.13
N ILE A 26 17.45 3.17 7.72
CA ILE A 26 16.28 3.38 8.57
C ILE A 26 16.65 4.12 9.85
N LEU A 27 17.73 3.70 10.52
CA LEU A 27 18.23 4.38 11.72
C LEU A 27 18.62 5.83 11.43
N PHE A 28 19.22 6.11 10.27
CA PHE A 28 19.49 7.46 9.83
C PHE A 28 18.22 8.31 9.76
N ALA A 29 17.13 7.76 9.21
CA ALA A 29 15.85 8.45 9.18
C ALA A 29 15.30 8.71 10.60
N PHE A 30 15.38 7.73 11.50
CA PHE A 30 14.93 7.90 12.89
C PHE A 30 15.75 8.93 13.65
N ILE A 31 17.06 9.03 13.41
CA ILE A 31 17.92 10.06 14.00
C ILE A 31 17.42 11.45 13.59
N ILE A 32 17.19 11.67 12.30
CA ILE A 32 16.68 12.97 11.82
C ILE A 32 15.31 13.28 12.40
N MET A 33 14.40 12.30 12.41
CA MET A 33 13.07 12.46 12.99
C MET A 33 13.12 12.82 14.48
N SER A 34 14.02 12.19 15.23
CA SER A 34 14.24 12.49 16.65
C SER A 34 14.68 13.94 16.86
N PHE A 35 15.62 14.46 16.07
CA PHE A 35 16.04 15.87 16.12
C PHE A 35 14.92 16.86 15.77
N GLN A 36 13.97 16.44 14.94
CA GLN A 36 12.83 17.28 14.53
C GLN A 36 11.61 17.12 15.44
N GLY A 37 11.65 16.24 16.44
CA GLY A 37 10.51 15.94 17.31
C GLY A 37 9.35 15.24 16.59
N ILE A 38 9.61 14.55 15.48
CA ILE A 38 8.60 13.83 14.72
C ILE A 38 8.42 12.42 15.33
N ASN A 39 7.22 12.14 15.84
CA ASN A 39 6.91 10.83 16.41
C ASN A 39 6.72 9.77 15.34
N ALA A 40 7.20 8.56 15.63
CA ALA A 40 6.92 7.38 14.82
C ALA A 40 5.46 6.95 15.03
N ASN A 41 4.68 6.96 13.96
CA ASN A 41 3.29 6.49 13.92
C ASN A 41 3.10 5.50 12.78
N ILE A 42 1.90 4.96 12.61
CA ILE A 42 1.58 3.98 11.55
C ILE A 42 1.94 4.52 10.16
N MET A 43 1.69 5.82 9.91
CA MET A 43 2.02 6.46 8.62
C MET A 43 3.53 6.56 8.42
N SER A 44 4.29 6.87 9.48
CA SER A 44 5.77 6.86 9.44
C SER A 44 6.33 5.48 9.12
N LEU A 45 5.78 4.43 9.75
CA LEU A 45 6.16 3.04 9.46
C LEU A 45 5.81 2.64 8.02
N GLY A 46 4.65 3.09 7.51
CA GLY A 46 4.28 2.95 6.10
C GLY A 46 5.29 3.59 5.16
N GLY A 47 5.78 4.80 5.49
CA GLY A 47 6.84 5.48 4.75
C GLY A 47 8.14 4.69 4.68
N ILE A 48 8.54 4.07 5.80
CA ILE A 48 9.70 3.18 5.85
C ILE A 48 9.48 1.93 4.98
N ALA A 49 8.31 1.30 5.08
CA ALA A 49 8.00 0.11 4.29
C ALA A 49 8.12 0.36 2.78
N ILE A 50 7.64 1.52 2.31
CA ILE A 50 7.79 1.95 0.90
C ILE A 50 9.27 2.22 0.55
N ALA A 51 10.04 2.84 1.46
CA ALA A 51 11.43 3.16 1.22
C ALA A 51 12.31 1.89 1.13
N ILE A 52 12.02 0.86 1.93
CA ILE A 52 12.77 -0.40 1.97
C ILE A 52 12.95 -1.02 0.58
N GLY A 53 11.88 -1.07 -0.23
CA GLY A 53 11.95 -1.65 -1.57
C GLY A 53 13.01 -0.97 -2.44
N ALA A 54 12.92 0.36 -2.57
CA ALA A 54 13.85 1.13 -3.40
C ALA A 54 15.30 1.16 -2.86
N MET A 55 15.48 1.13 -1.54
CA MET A 55 16.81 1.08 -0.92
C MET A 55 17.53 -0.22 -1.21
N ILE A 56 16.79 -1.33 -1.22
CA ILE A 56 17.36 -2.65 -1.47
C ILE A 56 17.84 -2.78 -2.91
N ASP A 57 17.06 -2.31 -3.86
CA ASP A 57 17.39 -2.34 -5.27
C ASP A 57 18.74 -1.67 -5.53
N ALA A 58 19.00 -0.52 -4.92
CA ALA A 58 20.28 0.16 -5.02
C ALA A 58 21.44 -0.68 -4.47
N ALA A 59 21.28 -1.31 -3.32
CA ALA A 59 22.31 -2.16 -2.74
C ALA A 59 22.56 -3.41 -3.59
N ILE A 60 21.50 -4.04 -4.12
CA ILE A 60 21.61 -5.24 -4.97
C ILE A 60 22.36 -4.91 -6.27
N ILE A 61 22.02 -3.82 -6.96
CA ILE A 61 22.69 -3.40 -8.20
C ILE A 61 24.19 -3.17 -7.96
N MET A 62 24.54 -2.51 -6.85
CA MET A 62 25.96 -2.31 -6.47
C MET A 62 26.68 -3.63 -6.26
N ILE A 63 26.08 -4.58 -5.54
CA ILE A 63 26.65 -5.89 -5.25
C ILE A 63 26.77 -6.71 -6.53
N GLU A 64 25.74 -6.72 -7.38
CA GLU A 64 25.77 -7.44 -8.66
C GLU A 64 26.89 -6.93 -9.56
N ASN A 65 27.05 -5.61 -9.69
CA ASN A 65 28.15 -5.04 -10.44
C ASN A 65 29.52 -5.39 -9.82
N ALA A 66 29.58 -5.39 -8.48
CA ALA A 66 30.79 -5.82 -7.78
C ALA A 66 31.09 -7.32 -7.95
N HIS A 67 30.13 -8.16 -8.30
CA HIS A 67 30.33 -9.56 -8.64
C HIS A 67 30.89 -9.72 -10.07
N LYS A 68 30.45 -8.91 -11.02
CA LYS A 68 30.87 -8.96 -12.43
C LYS A 68 32.30 -8.53 -12.62
N HIS A 69 32.78 -7.52 -11.90
CA HIS A 69 34.15 -7.00 -12.03
C HIS A 69 35.25 -7.99 -11.60
N PRO A 70 35.16 -8.70 -10.47
CA PRO A 70 36.18 -9.73 -10.12
C PRO A 70 36.24 -10.88 -11.11
N GLU A 71 35.15 -11.23 -11.77
CA GLU A 71 35.20 -12.26 -12.82
C GLU A 71 36.04 -11.82 -14.02
N ARG A 72 35.97 -10.53 -14.36
CA ARG A 72 36.66 -9.92 -15.51
C ARG A 72 38.11 -9.56 -15.22
N ASP A 73 38.41 -9.03 -14.01
CA ASP A 73 39.68 -8.36 -13.69
C ASP A 73 40.54 -9.11 -12.65
N ARG A 74 40.13 -10.35 -12.28
CA ARG A 74 40.86 -11.18 -11.29
C ARG A 74 42.27 -11.46 -11.73
N GLY A 75 43.24 -11.14 -10.86
CA GLY A 75 44.67 -11.30 -11.14
C GLY A 75 45.32 -10.12 -11.87
N LYS A 76 44.58 -9.12 -12.32
CA LYS A 76 45.10 -7.92 -12.98
C LYS A 76 45.19 -6.72 -12.04
N LEU A 77 44.27 -6.59 -11.08
CA LEU A 77 44.18 -5.45 -10.17
C LEU A 77 44.03 -5.89 -8.71
N PRO A 78 44.46 -5.07 -7.75
CA PRO A 78 44.20 -5.30 -6.32
C PRO A 78 42.71 -5.28 -6.01
N HIS A 79 42.27 -6.10 -5.04
CA HIS A 79 40.87 -6.29 -4.70
C HIS A 79 40.10 -4.94 -4.46
N TRP A 80 40.69 -4.04 -3.66
CA TRP A 80 40.07 -2.74 -3.37
C TRP A 80 39.92 -1.87 -4.61
N GLN A 81 40.81 -1.98 -5.58
CA GLN A 81 40.73 -1.24 -6.83
C GLN A 81 39.61 -1.77 -7.74
N ILE A 82 39.41 -3.08 -7.73
CA ILE A 82 38.28 -3.72 -8.44
C ILE A 82 36.95 -3.21 -7.86
N ILE A 83 36.79 -3.22 -6.53
CA ILE A 83 35.58 -2.72 -5.86
C ILE A 83 35.39 -1.22 -6.11
N ALA A 84 36.46 -0.42 -6.03
CA ALA A 84 36.37 1.01 -6.32
C ALA A 84 35.90 1.30 -7.76
N ASN A 85 36.43 0.56 -8.74
CA ASN A 85 36.06 0.70 -10.15
C ASN A 85 34.59 0.32 -10.37
N SER A 86 34.16 -0.82 -9.82
CA SER A 86 32.75 -1.24 -9.83
C SER A 86 31.81 -0.20 -9.20
N SER A 87 32.20 0.35 -8.05
CA SER A 87 31.39 1.36 -7.36
C SER A 87 31.32 2.69 -8.13
N LYS A 88 32.42 3.10 -8.80
CA LYS A 88 32.43 4.31 -9.63
C LYS A 88 31.56 4.18 -10.88
N GLU A 89 31.42 2.97 -11.41
CA GLU A 89 30.63 2.73 -12.63
C GLU A 89 29.13 2.93 -12.38
N VAL A 90 28.58 2.37 -11.31
CA VAL A 90 27.13 2.41 -11.05
C VAL A 90 26.72 3.39 -9.95
N GLY A 91 27.62 3.77 -9.05
CA GLY A 91 27.34 4.63 -7.91
C GLY A 91 26.65 5.95 -8.28
N PRO A 92 27.17 6.73 -9.25
CA PRO A 92 26.52 7.97 -9.67
C PRO A 92 25.10 7.78 -10.17
N SER A 93 24.87 6.77 -11.02
CA SER A 93 23.54 6.47 -11.58
C SER A 93 22.54 6.09 -10.48
N LEU A 94 22.95 5.29 -9.50
CA LEU A 94 22.13 4.90 -8.36
C LEU A 94 21.84 6.08 -7.44
N PHE A 95 22.83 6.92 -7.17
CA PHE A 95 22.65 8.13 -6.38
C PHE A 95 21.59 9.05 -7.01
N TYR A 96 21.71 9.32 -8.30
CA TYR A 96 20.72 10.17 -9.00
C TYR A 96 19.35 9.51 -9.06
N ALA A 97 19.27 8.19 -9.26
CA ALA A 97 18.00 7.48 -9.23
C ALA A 97 17.29 7.61 -7.87
N LEU A 98 18.01 7.37 -6.78
CA LEU A 98 17.47 7.56 -5.41
C LEU A 98 17.10 9.02 -5.12
N LEU A 99 17.89 9.97 -5.62
CA LEU A 99 17.61 11.40 -5.49
C LEU A 99 16.31 11.77 -6.22
N VAL A 100 16.12 11.32 -7.46
CA VAL A 100 14.89 11.58 -8.23
C VAL A 100 13.67 11.00 -7.51
N ILE A 101 13.76 9.76 -7.00
CA ILE A 101 12.69 9.14 -6.23
C ILE A 101 12.41 9.93 -4.95
N THR A 102 13.44 10.45 -4.28
CA THR A 102 13.29 11.30 -3.09
C THR A 102 12.54 12.58 -3.42
N VAL A 103 12.95 13.28 -4.47
CA VAL A 103 12.34 14.55 -4.92
C VAL A 103 10.92 14.36 -5.43
N SER A 104 10.61 13.21 -6.04
CA SER A 104 9.25 12.90 -6.54
C SER A 104 8.17 12.92 -5.44
N PHE A 105 8.58 12.82 -4.16
CA PHE A 105 7.67 12.89 -3.01
C PHE A 105 7.44 14.29 -2.46
N PHE A 106 8.16 15.31 -2.96
CA PHE A 106 8.00 16.69 -2.50
C PHE A 106 6.58 17.25 -2.65
N PRO A 107 5.79 16.91 -3.68
CA PRO A 107 4.41 17.36 -3.79
C PRO A 107 3.53 16.99 -2.58
N VAL A 108 3.86 15.91 -1.86
CA VAL A 108 3.12 15.49 -0.66
C VAL A 108 3.22 16.54 0.46
N PHE A 109 4.30 17.32 0.52
CA PHE A 109 4.46 18.40 1.50
C PHE A 109 3.57 19.61 1.23
N ALA A 110 3.07 19.76 -0.01
CA ALA A 110 2.15 20.82 -0.40
C ALA A 110 0.68 20.49 -0.07
N LEU A 111 0.38 19.27 0.42
CA LEU A 111 -0.96 18.88 0.81
C LEU A 111 -1.51 19.77 1.93
N GLY A 112 -2.79 20.13 1.81
CA GLY A 112 -3.52 20.97 2.74
C GLY A 112 -3.69 20.37 4.15
N GLU A 113 -4.36 21.10 5.03
CA GLU A 113 -4.36 20.89 6.48
C GLU A 113 -4.62 19.46 6.94
N GLN A 114 -5.70 18.83 6.52
CA GLN A 114 -6.09 17.51 7.02
C GLN A 114 -5.28 16.39 6.32
N SER A 115 -5.22 16.41 4.99
CA SER A 115 -4.39 15.48 4.21
C SER A 115 -2.91 15.61 4.56
N GLY A 116 -2.44 16.85 4.76
CA GLY A 116 -1.07 17.11 5.16
C GLY A 116 -0.73 16.50 6.53
N ARG A 117 -1.59 16.59 7.52
CA ARG A 117 -1.37 15.97 8.85
C ARG A 117 -1.22 14.45 8.77
N MET A 118 -1.96 13.80 7.89
CA MET A 118 -1.87 12.35 7.70
C MET A 118 -0.63 11.92 6.91
N PHE A 119 -0.36 12.58 5.76
CA PHE A 119 0.67 12.10 4.84
C PHE A 119 2.06 12.69 5.07
N LYS A 120 2.20 13.85 5.74
CA LYS A 120 3.52 14.43 6.05
C LYS A 120 4.43 13.49 6.83
N PRO A 121 4.00 12.76 7.88
CA PRO A 121 4.86 11.81 8.58
C PRO A 121 5.39 10.70 7.66
N LEU A 122 4.56 10.19 6.75
CA LEU A 122 4.95 9.20 5.73
C LEU A 122 6.00 9.80 4.78
N ALA A 123 5.75 11.02 4.27
CA ALA A 123 6.66 11.68 3.35
C ALA A 123 8.01 12.00 4.00
N PHE A 124 8.04 12.47 5.24
CA PHE A 124 9.27 12.72 5.98
C PHE A 124 10.11 11.46 6.16
N THR A 125 9.50 10.38 6.71
CA THR A 125 10.22 9.13 6.94
C THR A 125 10.76 8.53 5.66
N LYS A 126 9.95 8.48 4.60
CA LYS A 126 10.41 7.99 3.30
C LYS A 126 11.55 8.83 2.76
N THR A 127 11.40 10.15 2.76
CA THR A 127 12.42 11.08 2.22
C THR A 127 13.74 10.94 2.96
N TYR A 128 13.72 10.87 4.30
CA TYR A 128 14.94 10.72 5.10
C TYR A 128 15.58 9.34 4.92
N ALA A 129 14.81 8.27 4.87
CA ALA A 129 15.33 6.94 4.62
C ALA A 129 15.98 6.83 3.24
N MET A 130 15.34 7.40 2.22
CA MET A 130 15.88 7.43 0.85
C MET A 130 17.13 8.30 0.73
N ALA A 131 17.15 9.47 1.36
CA ALA A 131 18.34 10.31 1.41
C ALA A 131 19.50 9.62 2.14
N GLY A 132 19.20 8.97 3.28
CA GLY A 132 20.16 8.12 3.99
C GLY A 132 20.72 7.00 3.13
N ALA A 133 19.83 6.28 2.42
CA ALA A 133 20.24 5.22 1.50
C ALA A 133 21.13 5.74 0.36
N ALA A 134 20.81 6.89 -0.22
CA ALA A 134 21.61 7.52 -1.26
C ALA A 134 23.02 7.88 -0.75
N LEU A 135 23.12 8.44 0.45
CA LEU A 135 24.42 8.73 1.08
C LEU A 135 25.20 7.44 1.38
N LEU A 136 24.55 6.43 1.96
CA LEU A 136 25.18 5.15 2.30
C LEU A 136 25.61 4.38 1.05
N SER A 137 24.89 4.50 -0.06
CA SER A 137 25.23 3.81 -1.31
C SER A 137 26.60 4.26 -1.88
N ILE A 138 26.97 5.52 -1.70
CA ILE A 138 28.26 6.05 -2.19
C ILE A 138 29.37 6.02 -1.13
N THR A 139 29.04 5.83 0.14
CA THR A 139 30.01 5.85 1.25
C THR A 139 30.22 4.47 1.85
N LEU A 140 29.22 3.93 2.52
CA LEU A 140 29.33 2.70 3.31
C LEU A 140 29.28 1.44 2.43
N VAL A 141 28.40 1.41 1.43
CA VAL A 141 28.21 0.20 0.59
C VAL A 141 29.51 -0.22 -0.07
N PRO A 142 30.32 0.67 -0.72
CA PRO A 142 31.62 0.29 -1.28
C PRO A 142 32.58 -0.28 -0.24
N VAL A 143 32.60 0.24 0.97
CA VAL A 143 33.46 -0.25 2.06
C VAL A 143 33.02 -1.65 2.51
N LEU A 144 31.74 -1.85 2.71
CA LEU A 144 31.19 -3.16 3.07
C LEU A 144 31.44 -4.18 1.96
N MET A 145 31.28 -3.79 0.70
CA MET A 145 31.61 -4.65 -0.43
C MET A 145 33.10 -5.07 -0.39
N GLY A 146 34.03 -4.15 -0.11
CA GLY A 146 35.45 -4.44 0.03
C GLY A 146 35.75 -5.43 1.15
N TRP A 147 34.99 -5.44 2.20
CA TRP A 147 35.18 -6.38 3.32
C TRP A 147 34.49 -7.72 3.10
N PHE A 148 33.25 -7.74 2.63
CA PHE A 148 32.41 -8.93 2.55
C PHE A 148 32.49 -9.66 1.21
N ILE A 149 32.71 -8.95 0.09
CA ILE A 149 32.81 -9.56 -1.23
C ILE A 149 34.26 -10.07 -1.44
N ARG A 150 34.57 -11.18 -0.80
CA ARG A 150 35.92 -11.83 -0.92
C ARG A 150 35.78 -13.30 -1.32
N GLY A 151 36.82 -13.86 -1.92
CA GLY A 151 36.86 -15.28 -2.24
C GLY A 151 36.32 -15.63 -3.63
N LYS A 152 35.90 -16.88 -3.83
CA LYS A 152 35.33 -17.36 -5.10
C LYS A 152 33.85 -17.04 -5.12
N ILE A 153 33.47 -16.08 -5.92
CA ILE A 153 32.07 -15.72 -6.15
C ILE A 153 31.47 -16.79 -7.08
N PRO A 154 30.32 -17.41 -6.71
CA PRO A 154 29.67 -18.36 -7.61
C PRO A 154 29.15 -17.63 -8.84
N HIS A 155 29.36 -18.20 -10.01
CA HIS A 155 28.80 -17.69 -11.27
C HIS A 155 27.26 -17.68 -11.20
N GLU A 156 26.62 -16.65 -11.72
CA GLU A 156 25.14 -16.50 -11.70
C GLU A 156 24.43 -17.75 -12.26
N ASN A 157 24.98 -18.40 -13.25
CA ASN A 157 24.47 -19.62 -13.88
C ASN A 157 24.51 -20.88 -12.96
N LYS A 158 25.22 -20.83 -11.82
CA LYS A 158 25.23 -21.96 -10.87
C LYS A 158 24.02 -21.98 -9.96
N ASN A 159 23.31 -20.84 -9.80
CA ASN A 159 22.08 -20.79 -9.05
C ASN A 159 20.93 -21.44 -9.85
N PRO A 160 20.32 -22.54 -9.36
CA PRO A 160 19.24 -23.22 -10.08
C PRO A 160 18.00 -22.33 -10.27
N LEU A 161 17.75 -21.43 -9.32
CA LEU A 161 16.64 -20.48 -9.39
C LEU A 161 16.86 -19.47 -10.54
N ASN A 162 18.06 -18.87 -10.62
CA ASN A 162 18.39 -17.95 -11.69
C ASN A 162 18.33 -18.64 -13.07
N ARG A 163 18.80 -19.87 -13.16
CA ARG A 163 18.72 -20.66 -14.40
C ARG A 163 17.27 -20.90 -14.82
N LEU A 164 16.40 -21.24 -13.88
CA LEU A 164 14.98 -21.42 -14.15
C LEU A 164 14.34 -20.13 -14.65
N LEU A 165 14.59 -19.02 -13.95
CA LEU A 165 14.06 -17.71 -14.31
C LEU A 165 14.55 -17.25 -15.67
N ILE A 166 15.85 -17.39 -15.96
CA ILE A 166 16.43 -17.06 -17.27
C ILE A 166 15.78 -17.90 -18.37
N ARG A 167 15.58 -19.21 -18.13
CA ARG A 167 14.92 -20.09 -19.10
C ARG A 167 13.47 -19.68 -19.40
N ILE A 168 12.74 -19.20 -18.41
CA ILE A 168 11.36 -18.71 -18.60
C ILE A 168 11.37 -17.34 -19.27
N TYR A 169 12.29 -16.47 -18.87
CA TYR A 169 12.30 -15.07 -19.31
C TYR A 169 12.85 -14.88 -20.73
N HIS A 170 13.86 -15.66 -21.12
CA HIS A 170 14.50 -15.56 -22.43
C HIS A 170 13.51 -15.63 -23.61
N PRO A 171 12.62 -16.64 -23.71
CA PRO A 171 11.65 -16.70 -24.80
C PRO A 171 10.67 -15.53 -24.78
N VAL A 172 10.33 -14.98 -23.59
CA VAL A 172 9.46 -13.82 -23.47
C VAL A 172 10.14 -12.58 -24.05
N VAL A 173 11.43 -12.37 -23.76
CA VAL A 173 12.21 -11.26 -24.32
C VAL A 173 12.31 -11.39 -25.84
N ASP A 174 12.63 -12.57 -26.33
CA ASP A 174 12.72 -12.82 -27.78
C ASP A 174 11.39 -12.54 -28.48
N PHE A 175 10.28 -12.97 -27.89
CA PHE A 175 8.95 -12.68 -28.41
C PHE A 175 8.65 -11.18 -28.43
N VAL A 176 8.92 -10.47 -27.32
CA VAL A 176 8.70 -9.01 -27.19
C VAL A 176 9.56 -8.24 -28.19
N LEU A 177 10.83 -8.59 -28.36
CA LEU A 177 11.71 -7.91 -29.28
C LEU A 177 11.32 -8.18 -30.75
N LYS A 178 10.91 -9.41 -31.07
CA LYS A 178 10.43 -9.77 -32.40
C LYS A 178 9.16 -9.01 -32.78
N TRP A 179 8.23 -8.87 -31.84
CA TRP A 179 6.92 -8.21 -32.03
C TRP A 179 6.83 -6.83 -31.37
N ARG A 180 7.96 -6.10 -31.32
CA ARG A 180 8.11 -4.84 -30.58
C ARG A 180 6.97 -3.84 -30.81
N TRP A 181 6.55 -3.64 -32.07
CA TRP A 181 5.48 -2.71 -32.40
C TRP A 181 4.11 -3.17 -31.90
N SER A 182 3.81 -4.45 -32.02
CA SER A 182 2.56 -5.02 -31.50
C SER A 182 2.50 -4.91 -29.97
N VAL A 183 3.60 -5.19 -29.30
CA VAL A 183 3.69 -5.05 -27.84
C VAL A 183 3.51 -3.60 -27.40
N LEU A 184 4.13 -2.64 -28.11
CA LEU A 184 3.93 -1.21 -27.83
C LEU A 184 2.47 -0.78 -28.05
N ILE A 185 1.85 -1.19 -29.13
CA ILE A 185 0.44 -0.88 -29.43
C ILE A 185 -0.47 -1.46 -28.33
N ILE A 186 -0.26 -2.73 -27.96
CA ILE A 186 -1.02 -3.38 -26.88
C ILE A 186 -0.82 -2.64 -25.55
N ALA A 187 0.41 -2.26 -25.21
CA ALA A 187 0.70 -1.51 -23.99
C ALA A 187 -0.03 -0.16 -23.96
N VAL A 188 -0.02 0.57 -25.08
CA VAL A 188 -0.75 1.84 -25.22
C VAL A 188 -2.26 1.61 -25.10
N LEU A 189 -2.81 0.57 -25.74
CA LEU A 189 -4.23 0.24 -25.66
C LEU A 189 -4.66 -0.13 -24.23
N ILE A 190 -3.86 -0.93 -23.51
CA ILE A 190 -4.11 -1.27 -22.10
C ILE A 190 -4.06 -0.01 -21.25
N SER A 191 -3.05 0.84 -21.43
CA SER A 191 -2.94 2.11 -20.72
C SER A 191 -4.11 3.05 -20.98
N ALA A 192 -4.55 3.14 -22.24
CA ALA A 192 -5.72 3.93 -22.61
C ALA A 192 -7.02 3.35 -22.04
N SER A 193 -7.16 2.02 -22.03
CA SER A 193 -8.34 1.36 -21.45
C SER A 193 -8.46 1.57 -19.94
N SER A 194 -7.36 1.78 -19.22
CA SER A 194 -7.39 2.09 -17.79
C SER A 194 -8.04 3.44 -17.46
N TYR A 195 -8.20 4.32 -18.47
CA TYR A 195 -8.95 5.57 -18.32
C TYR A 195 -10.43 5.34 -18.00
N ILE A 196 -11.02 4.24 -18.51
CA ILE A 196 -12.43 3.91 -18.28
C ILE A 196 -12.71 3.62 -16.79
N PRO A 197 -11.99 2.67 -16.14
CA PRO A 197 -12.18 2.47 -14.70
C PRO A 197 -11.74 3.69 -13.89
N PHE A 198 -10.67 4.38 -14.28
CA PHE A 198 -10.22 5.60 -13.59
C PHE A 198 -11.31 6.68 -13.52
N LYS A 199 -12.05 6.90 -14.61
CA LYS A 199 -13.16 7.86 -14.65
C LYS A 199 -14.35 7.45 -13.77
N LYS A 200 -14.52 6.14 -13.54
CA LYS A 200 -15.57 5.59 -12.67
C LYS A 200 -15.17 5.51 -11.21
N MET A 201 -13.88 5.59 -10.91
CA MET A 201 -13.40 5.64 -9.53
C MET A 201 -13.70 7.02 -8.97
N GLY A 202 -14.48 7.06 -7.88
CA GLY A 202 -14.64 8.27 -7.07
C GLY A 202 -13.32 8.66 -6.41
N SER A 203 -13.28 9.82 -5.79
CA SER A 203 -12.17 10.23 -4.93
C SER A 203 -12.70 10.39 -3.51
N GLU A 204 -12.19 9.59 -2.59
CA GLU A 204 -12.47 9.69 -1.17
C GLU A 204 -11.20 10.05 -0.42
N PHE A 205 -11.33 10.88 0.60
CA PHE A 205 -10.19 11.24 1.45
C PHE A 205 -9.80 10.08 2.38
N MET A 206 -10.79 9.40 2.92
CA MET A 206 -10.64 8.19 3.73
C MET A 206 -11.71 7.19 3.34
N PRO A 207 -11.37 5.91 3.20
CA PRO A 207 -12.40 4.89 3.03
C PRO A 207 -13.34 4.88 4.23
N PRO A 208 -14.64 4.61 4.05
CA PRO A 208 -15.58 4.49 5.16
C PRO A 208 -15.09 3.39 6.12
N LEU A 209 -15.06 3.71 7.40
CA LEU A 209 -14.75 2.75 8.46
C LEU A 209 -16.01 1.94 8.76
N TYR A 210 -15.98 0.68 8.37
CA TYR A 210 -17.03 -0.27 8.74
C TYR A 210 -16.61 -0.97 10.03
N GLU A 211 -17.15 -0.50 11.15
CA GLU A 211 -16.90 -1.09 12.48
C GLU A 211 -17.99 -2.11 12.87
N GLY A 212 -18.91 -2.43 11.95
CA GLY A 212 -20.04 -3.31 12.22
C GLY A 212 -21.22 -2.63 12.92
N ASP A 213 -21.07 -1.37 13.32
CA ASP A 213 -22.08 -0.58 13.99
C ASP A 213 -22.46 0.66 13.17
N LEU A 214 -23.73 1.05 13.19
CA LEU A 214 -24.22 2.25 12.56
C LEU A 214 -24.71 3.24 13.62
N LEU A 215 -24.46 4.53 13.38
CA LEU A 215 -24.98 5.60 14.21
C LEU A 215 -26.05 6.40 13.42
N TYR A 216 -27.30 6.30 13.85
CA TYR A 216 -28.39 7.05 13.28
C TYR A 216 -28.73 8.27 14.14
N MET A 217 -28.60 9.47 13.57
CA MET A 217 -28.70 10.73 14.31
C MET A 217 -29.74 11.67 13.70
N PRO A 218 -31.05 11.37 13.81
CA PRO A 218 -32.10 12.25 13.33
C PRO A 218 -32.28 13.46 14.27
N THR A 219 -32.64 14.59 13.70
CA THR A 219 -33.00 15.81 14.45
C THR A 219 -34.52 16.05 14.38
N THR A 220 -35.13 16.37 15.50
CA THR A 220 -36.52 16.76 15.60
C THR A 220 -36.68 18.28 15.64
N LEU A 221 -37.90 18.77 15.63
CA LEU A 221 -38.17 20.21 15.76
C LEU A 221 -37.65 20.76 17.09
N PRO A 222 -37.00 21.95 17.10
CA PRO A 222 -36.59 22.60 18.33
C PRO A 222 -37.80 22.80 19.30
N GLY A 223 -37.56 22.56 20.59
CA GLY A 223 -38.62 22.71 21.62
C GLY A 223 -39.49 21.48 21.82
N ILE A 224 -39.15 20.33 21.25
CA ILE A 224 -39.83 19.06 21.52
C ILE A 224 -39.82 18.74 23.01
N SER A 225 -40.94 18.21 23.52
CA SER A 225 -41.01 17.73 24.91
C SER A 225 -40.25 16.42 25.08
N ILE A 226 -39.73 16.18 26.29
CA ILE A 226 -39.01 14.94 26.61
C ILE A 226 -39.87 13.69 26.39
N THR A 227 -41.17 13.79 26.69
CA THR A 227 -42.13 12.71 26.48
C THR A 227 -42.25 12.37 25.00
N LYS A 228 -42.37 13.38 24.14
CA LYS A 228 -42.47 13.18 22.69
C LYS A 228 -41.17 12.72 22.07
N ALA A 229 -40.03 13.22 22.53
CA ALA A 229 -38.71 12.74 22.09
C ALA A 229 -38.52 11.25 22.44
N LYS A 230 -38.91 10.84 23.63
CA LYS A 230 -38.90 9.43 24.07
C LYS A 230 -39.80 8.55 23.20
N GLU A 231 -41.01 9.00 22.92
CA GLU A 231 -41.97 8.26 22.08
C GLU A 231 -41.42 8.07 20.65
N LEU A 232 -40.90 9.13 20.05
CA LEU A 232 -40.29 9.06 18.73
C LEU A 232 -39.07 8.13 18.71
N LEU A 233 -38.18 8.24 19.69
CA LEU A 233 -37.00 7.36 19.78
C LEU A 233 -37.42 5.89 19.89
N GLN A 234 -38.41 5.57 20.75
CA GLN A 234 -38.89 4.19 20.88
C GLN A 234 -39.55 3.68 19.61
N GLN A 235 -40.21 4.55 18.86
CA GLN A 235 -40.85 4.20 17.60
C GLN A 235 -39.80 3.92 16.52
N THR A 236 -38.82 4.79 16.37
CA THR A 236 -37.72 4.59 15.40
C THR A 236 -36.87 3.38 15.75
N ASP A 237 -36.49 3.20 17.00
CA ASP A 237 -35.69 2.06 17.44
C ASP A 237 -36.42 0.73 17.23
N ARG A 238 -37.73 0.69 17.40
CA ARG A 238 -38.54 -0.50 17.12
C ARG A 238 -38.52 -0.85 15.64
N ILE A 239 -38.72 0.14 14.77
CA ILE A 239 -38.69 -0.06 13.32
C ILE A 239 -37.31 -0.57 12.88
N ILE A 240 -36.23 0.00 13.42
CA ILE A 240 -34.89 -0.41 13.12
C ILE A 240 -34.60 -1.84 13.61
N ALA A 241 -35.12 -2.21 14.78
CA ALA A 241 -34.94 -3.55 15.35
C ALA A 241 -35.68 -4.66 14.56
N GLU A 242 -36.62 -4.32 13.67
CA GLU A 242 -37.32 -5.27 12.81
C GLU A 242 -36.45 -5.80 11.64
N PHE A 243 -35.36 -5.10 11.33
CA PHE A 243 -34.44 -5.55 10.25
C PHE A 243 -33.66 -6.81 10.69
N PRO A 244 -33.64 -7.86 9.87
CA PRO A 244 -33.01 -9.14 10.24
C PRO A 244 -31.49 -9.05 10.40
N GLU A 245 -30.84 -8.06 9.78
CA GLU A 245 -29.39 -7.77 9.91
C GLU A 245 -29.04 -7.11 11.24
N VAL A 246 -30.01 -6.56 11.96
CA VAL A 246 -29.81 -5.86 13.22
C VAL A 246 -29.73 -6.86 14.37
N TYR A 247 -28.66 -6.77 15.15
CA TYR A 247 -28.49 -7.54 16.39
C TYR A 247 -29.14 -6.83 17.58
N ARG A 248 -28.84 -5.53 17.72
CA ARG A 248 -29.33 -4.72 18.85
C ARG A 248 -29.42 -3.24 18.47
N VAL A 249 -30.39 -2.57 19.03
CA VAL A 249 -30.59 -1.12 18.89
C VAL A 249 -30.52 -0.49 20.28
N PHE A 250 -29.80 0.62 20.39
CA PHE A 250 -29.73 1.42 21.61
C PHE A 250 -29.84 2.89 21.27
N GLY A 251 -30.94 3.52 21.73
CA GLY A 251 -31.23 4.92 21.47
C GLY A 251 -31.06 5.82 22.70
N LYS A 252 -30.55 7.04 22.46
CA LYS A 252 -30.41 8.11 23.44
C LYS A 252 -31.13 9.36 22.92
N ALA A 253 -31.94 10.02 23.74
CA ALA A 253 -32.58 11.30 23.45
C ALA A 253 -31.96 12.39 24.32
N GLY A 254 -31.39 13.42 23.70
CA GLY A 254 -30.76 14.53 24.36
C GLY A 254 -29.42 14.24 25.00
N ARG A 255 -28.99 15.09 25.91
CA ARG A 255 -27.67 15.16 26.48
C ARG A 255 -27.41 14.07 27.53
N ALA A 256 -26.26 13.42 27.48
CA ALA A 256 -25.73 12.63 28.58
C ALA A 256 -25.34 13.53 29.76
N GLN A 257 -25.31 12.97 30.98
CA GLN A 257 -24.86 13.72 32.18
C GLN A 257 -23.32 13.87 32.16
N SER A 258 -22.78 14.48 31.12
CA SER A 258 -21.37 14.78 30.99
C SER A 258 -21.17 16.23 30.51
N ALA A 259 -20.02 16.81 30.83
CA ALA A 259 -19.68 18.18 30.41
C ALA A 259 -19.37 18.28 28.90
N THR A 260 -19.08 17.17 28.26
CA THR A 260 -18.57 17.10 26.88
C THR A 260 -19.63 16.76 25.83
N ASP A 261 -20.86 16.42 26.25
CA ASP A 261 -21.96 16.12 25.32
C ASP A 261 -22.83 17.37 25.06
N PRO A 262 -22.74 18.02 23.89
CA PRO A 262 -23.52 19.23 23.57
C PRO A 262 -24.90 18.92 23.01
N ALA A 263 -25.32 17.67 22.92
CA ALA A 263 -26.56 17.27 22.24
C ALA A 263 -27.82 17.92 22.84
N PRO A 264 -28.59 18.69 22.07
CA PRO A 264 -29.90 19.20 22.53
C PRO A 264 -30.95 18.07 22.60
N LEU A 265 -32.06 18.28 23.30
CA LEU A 265 -33.13 17.29 23.39
C LEU A 265 -33.76 16.93 22.02
N SER A 266 -33.68 17.83 21.06
CA SER A 266 -34.10 17.61 19.67
C SER A 266 -33.23 16.66 18.87
N MET A 267 -32.06 16.30 19.37
CA MET A 267 -31.14 15.35 18.74
C MET A 267 -31.32 13.97 19.33
N LEU A 268 -31.71 13.04 18.49
CA LEU A 268 -31.80 11.63 18.85
C LEU A 268 -30.57 10.92 18.32
N GLU A 269 -30.02 10.01 19.09
CA GLU A 269 -28.87 9.22 18.70
C GLU A 269 -29.18 7.75 18.95
N THR A 270 -29.13 6.96 17.87
CA THR A 270 -29.38 5.52 17.95
C THR A 270 -28.16 4.78 17.42
N THR A 271 -27.55 3.98 18.27
CA THR A 271 -26.52 3.03 17.89
C THR A 271 -27.17 1.72 17.47
N ILE A 272 -26.85 1.27 16.26
CA ILE A 272 -27.39 0.06 15.64
C ILE A 272 -26.26 -0.92 15.50
N MET A 273 -26.29 -1.96 16.31
CA MET A 273 -25.32 -3.07 16.22
C MET A 273 -25.81 -4.07 15.19
N LEU A 274 -24.97 -4.36 14.20
CA LEU A 274 -25.30 -5.31 13.17
C LEU A 274 -24.80 -6.72 13.53
N LYS A 275 -25.45 -7.74 12.97
CA LYS A 275 -24.98 -9.12 13.01
C LYS A 275 -23.74 -9.29 12.12
N PRO A 276 -22.96 -10.39 12.27
CA PRO A 276 -21.90 -10.71 11.32
C PRO A 276 -22.43 -10.76 9.87
N GLU A 277 -21.65 -10.29 8.92
CA GLU A 277 -22.03 -10.22 7.49
C GLU A 277 -22.46 -11.57 6.90
N GLU A 278 -21.98 -12.67 7.48
CA GLU A 278 -22.33 -14.03 7.08
C GLU A 278 -23.82 -14.36 7.31
N GLU A 279 -24.47 -13.68 8.26
CA GLU A 279 -25.89 -13.84 8.61
C GLU A 279 -26.81 -12.87 7.87
N TRP A 280 -26.24 -11.95 7.06
CA TRP A 280 -27.02 -10.97 6.32
C TRP A 280 -27.76 -11.63 5.15
N ARG A 281 -28.92 -11.06 4.80
CA ARG A 281 -29.66 -11.50 3.61
C ARG A 281 -28.82 -11.32 2.36
N LYS A 282 -28.84 -12.30 1.47
CA LYS A 282 -28.22 -12.22 0.16
C LYS A 282 -29.26 -11.74 -0.84
N LEU A 283 -28.96 -10.66 -1.56
CA LEU A 283 -29.80 -10.17 -2.65
C LEU A 283 -29.19 -10.56 -3.99
N PRO A 284 -30.02 -10.97 -4.97
CA PRO A 284 -29.54 -11.17 -6.33
C PRO A 284 -29.07 -9.84 -6.89
N ARG A 285 -27.84 -9.82 -7.41
CA ARG A 285 -27.26 -8.65 -8.06
C ARG A 285 -27.01 -8.96 -9.54
N ASP A 286 -27.60 -8.17 -10.41
CA ASP A 286 -27.34 -8.26 -11.84
C ASP A 286 -25.88 -7.87 -12.12
N ARG A 287 -25.11 -8.82 -12.64
CA ARG A 287 -23.74 -8.64 -13.09
C ARG A 287 -23.73 -8.41 -14.59
N PHE A 288 -22.64 -7.86 -15.12
CA PHE A 288 -22.47 -7.63 -16.56
C PHE A 288 -22.61 -8.90 -17.43
N TYR A 289 -22.45 -10.07 -16.82
CA TYR A 289 -22.58 -11.37 -17.46
C TYR A 289 -23.91 -12.07 -17.17
N SER A 290 -24.80 -11.51 -16.36
CA SER A 290 -26.07 -12.14 -15.96
C SER A 290 -26.97 -12.47 -17.16
N SER A 291 -26.85 -11.70 -18.26
CA SER A 291 -27.54 -11.94 -19.51
C SER A 291 -26.82 -12.92 -20.47
N TRP A 292 -25.64 -13.46 -20.09
CA TRP A 292 -24.87 -14.36 -20.92
C TRP A 292 -25.40 -15.80 -20.87
N PRO A 293 -25.13 -16.62 -21.91
CA PRO A 293 -25.47 -18.05 -21.90
C PRO A 293 -24.75 -18.79 -20.77
N ASP A 294 -25.41 -19.79 -20.18
CA ASP A 294 -24.94 -20.49 -18.98
C ASP A 294 -23.54 -21.09 -19.12
N PHE A 295 -23.14 -21.56 -20.30
CA PHE A 295 -21.81 -22.14 -20.52
C PHE A 295 -20.65 -21.12 -20.43
N LEU A 296 -20.91 -19.83 -20.66
CA LEU A 296 -19.94 -18.74 -20.48
C LEU A 296 -20.04 -18.13 -19.09
N LYS A 297 -21.18 -18.25 -18.45
CA LYS A 297 -21.50 -17.68 -17.15
C LYS A 297 -20.89 -18.50 -16.00
N THR A 298 -20.92 -19.84 -16.10
CA THR A 298 -20.48 -20.74 -15.03
C THR A 298 -19.11 -20.45 -14.44
N PRO A 299 -18.02 -20.24 -15.22
CA PRO A 299 -16.71 -19.92 -14.66
C PRO A 299 -16.65 -18.54 -14.02
N LEU A 300 -17.50 -17.58 -14.46
CA LEU A 300 -17.52 -16.22 -13.91
C LEU A 300 -18.33 -16.17 -12.61
N VAL A 301 -19.39 -16.94 -12.47
CA VAL A 301 -20.18 -17.05 -11.24
C VAL A 301 -19.33 -17.57 -10.08
N TRP A 302 -18.35 -18.43 -10.35
CA TRP A 302 -17.43 -18.92 -9.33
C TRP A 302 -16.48 -17.83 -8.80
N ILE A 303 -16.08 -16.88 -9.65
CA ILE A 303 -15.16 -15.78 -9.29
C ILE A 303 -15.95 -14.57 -8.76
N TRP A 304 -17.10 -14.27 -9.37
CA TRP A 304 -18.00 -13.18 -9.01
C TRP A 304 -19.43 -13.69 -8.91
N PRO A 305 -19.86 -14.18 -7.74
CA PRO A 305 -21.21 -14.70 -7.57
C PRO A 305 -22.28 -13.63 -7.85
N GLU A 306 -23.42 -14.05 -8.39
CA GLU A 306 -24.60 -13.19 -8.62
C GLU A 306 -25.32 -12.82 -7.32
N GLU A 307 -25.13 -13.62 -6.28
CA GLU A 307 -25.58 -13.30 -4.94
C GLU A 307 -24.47 -12.54 -4.20
N SER A 308 -24.75 -11.34 -3.76
CA SER A 308 -23.86 -10.60 -2.85
C SER A 308 -24.57 -10.37 -1.52
N ALA A 309 -23.82 -10.41 -0.42
CA ALA A 309 -24.30 -9.79 0.82
C ALA A 309 -24.68 -8.33 0.50
N ILE A 310 -25.69 -7.80 1.21
CA ILE A 310 -26.07 -6.39 1.08
C ILE A 310 -24.83 -5.58 1.47
N THR A 311 -24.09 -5.10 0.49
CA THR A 311 -23.13 -4.04 0.74
C THR A 311 -23.89 -2.75 0.63
N VAL A 312 -23.75 -1.89 1.64
CA VAL A 312 -24.19 -0.50 1.58
C VAL A 312 -23.27 0.17 0.54
N GLU A 313 -23.62 0.02 -0.73
CA GLU A 313 -23.00 0.75 -1.81
C GLU A 313 -23.62 2.14 -1.73
N GLU A 314 -22.85 3.09 -1.26
CA GLU A 314 -23.16 4.50 -1.26
C GLU A 314 -23.31 4.97 -2.71
N ASP A 315 -24.52 4.87 -3.24
CA ASP A 315 -24.87 5.63 -4.44
C ASP A 315 -24.94 7.10 -4.03
N GLN A 316 -23.87 7.84 -4.34
CA GLN A 316 -23.74 9.27 -4.06
C GLN A 316 -24.86 10.13 -4.68
N SER A 317 -25.71 9.58 -5.53
CA SER A 317 -26.83 10.28 -6.15
C SER A 317 -28.15 10.22 -5.35
N HIS A 318 -28.29 9.27 -4.41
CA HIS A 318 -29.44 9.20 -3.52
C HIS A 318 -28.98 8.69 -2.14
N PRO A 319 -29.32 9.42 -1.04
CA PRO A 319 -29.18 8.87 0.30
C PRO A 319 -30.02 7.59 0.34
N VAL A 320 -29.39 6.45 0.40
CA VAL A 320 -30.08 5.16 0.41
C VAL A 320 -30.86 5.07 1.70
N LEU A 321 -32.12 5.40 1.61
CA LEU A 321 -33.12 4.74 2.38
C LEU A 321 -33.02 3.25 2.01
N LEU A 322 -32.60 2.42 2.96
CA LEU A 322 -32.84 0.99 2.90
C LEU A 322 -34.34 0.80 2.77
N VAL A 323 -34.81 0.69 1.55
CA VAL A 323 -36.19 0.30 1.28
C VAL A 323 -36.21 -1.21 1.22
N PRO A 324 -37.11 -1.86 1.97
CA PRO A 324 -37.25 -3.31 1.97
C PRO A 324 -37.62 -3.86 0.62
#